data_8c52c9db377c3bb4a012f246a1d04f45
#
_entry.id   8c52c9db377c3bb4a012f246a1d04f45
#
_cell.length_a   1.000
_cell.length_b   1.000
_cell.length_c   1.000
_cell.angle_alpha   90.00
_cell.angle_beta   90.00
_cell.angle_gamma   90.00
#
_symmetry.space_group_name_H-M   'P 1'
#
loop_
_entity.id
_entity.type
_entity.pdbx_description
1 polymer ?
#
loop_
_entity_poly.entity_id
_entity_poly.type
_entity_poly.pdbx_seq_one_letter_code
_entity_poly.pdbx_strand_id
1 'polypeptide(L)'
;MKLWQKILLISLIFVLGAVETTAFIVLSHDFSMTVERERERGVTEHNYLAATIANQVVYSRLLGDKILLSGEEIETVIDEVLSGTTVSVDGAAVFLQSDPIQTYQMDELLRLNDFQREALNSEECLTLITGEGENTRLYVTSGLTLEGIDYQLYTVTDMGDIYGDYDEQLLFVRNLGMVLAGVISVVLVAILFTLLGPLTRLNSSLRQIAGGNYALRIKEQGSPEFRELAGNINRMSESVEVNVQRISEIAESRKRFIDNLAHEMKTPLTSIMGFGDIMRIKREMSEKQRREYAEIIVEDAKRLRTLSGKLLELATNEGAELEMVSVNLRELFREVHLTVAPILSRRQMILEMACSHIAINCDRELFKSLLYNLIDNSIKASADGSKIILKAVNRDNRARISVTDFGIGMSSEQAKRVTEPFYMVNKSRSRKEGGAGLGLSLCVEVAKRHNAVLEIESEQGKGTTVFVYIDCHAEMVESEEDEIG
;
A
#
# COMPACT_ATOMS: atom_id res chain seq x y z
N MET A 1 21.27 -10.53 -5.45
CA MET A 1 21.06 -10.24 -4.00
C MET A 1 19.72 -9.58 -3.81
N LYS A 2 18.93 -10.03 -2.83
CA LYS A 2 17.66 -9.40 -2.44
C LYS A 2 17.94 -8.05 -1.77
N LEU A 3 16.98 -7.13 -1.81
CA LEU A 3 17.14 -5.77 -1.26
C LEU A 3 17.65 -5.76 0.19
N TRP A 4 17.07 -6.62 1.04
CA TRP A 4 17.49 -6.73 2.44
C TRP A 4 18.96 -7.14 2.63
N GLN A 5 19.50 -8.00 1.73
CA GLN A 5 20.91 -8.41 1.76
C GLN A 5 21.84 -7.24 1.41
N LYS A 6 21.43 -6.36 0.49
CA LYS A 6 22.18 -5.14 0.17
C LYS A 6 22.20 -4.17 1.34
N ILE A 7 21.04 -3.94 1.98
CA ILE A 7 20.92 -3.06 3.15
C ILE A 7 21.79 -3.60 4.29
N LEU A 8 21.72 -4.89 4.58
CA LEU A 8 22.52 -5.52 5.61
C LEU A 8 24.02 -5.35 5.34
N LEU A 9 24.48 -5.61 4.12
CA LEU A 9 25.89 -5.49 3.74
C LEU A 9 26.39 -4.04 3.89
N ILE A 10 25.62 -3.08 3.39
CA ILE A 10 25.98 -1.65 3.47
C ILE A 10 26.02 -1.19 4.93
N SER A 11 25.00 -1.53 5.73
CA SER A 11 24.97 -1.17 7.16
C SER A 11 26.13 -1.77 7.94
N LEU A 12 26.47 -3.03 7.67
CA LEU A 12 27.57 -3.73 8.33
C LEU A 12 28.92 -3.08 7.98
N ILE A 13 29.18 -2.80 6.70
CA ILE A 13 30.40 -2.13 6.25
C ILE A 13 30.52 -0.74 6.87
N PHE A 14 29.42 0.01 6.92
CA PHE A 14 29.44 1.37 7.47
C PHE A 14 29.71 1.37 8.99
N VAL A 15 29.03 0.51 9.75
CA VAL A 15 29.21 0.43 11.20
C VAL A 15 30.62 -0.08 11.53
N LEU A 16 31.09 -1.13 10.84
CA LEU A 16 32.43 -1.65 11.05
C LEU A 16 33.49 -0.60 10.74
N GLY A 17 33.39 0.06 9.58
CA GLY A 17 34.33 1.10 9.18
C GLY A 17 34.33 2.28 10.15
N ALA A 18 33.18 2.70 10.68
CA ALA A 18 33.09 3.77 11.66
C ALA A 18 33.76 3.38 13.00
N VAL A 19 33.52 2.16 13.49
CA VAL A 19 34.13 1.68 14.76
C VAL A 19 35.65 1.57 14.63
N GLU A 20 36.12 0.91 13.58
CA GLU A 20 37.56 0.73 13.32
C GLU A 20 38.29 2.07 13.15
N THR A 21 37.70 2.98 12.35
CA THR A 21 38.28 4.31 12.13
C THR A 21 38.35 5.11 13.44
N THR A 22 37.28 5.10 14.24
CA THR A 22 37.26 5.81 15.51
C THR A 22 38.28 5.23 16.50
N ALA A 23 38.36 3.92 16.62
CA ALA A 23 39.29 3.23 17.46
C ALA A 23 40.76 3.53 17.06
N PHE A 24 41.06 3.50 15.76
CA PHE A 24 42.34 3.84 15.22
C PHE A 24 42.75 5.30 15.53
N ILE A 25 41.84 6.27 15.35
CA ILE A 25 42.11 7.67 15.64
C ILE A 25 42.40 7.88 17.13
N VAL A 26 41.61 7.27 18.01
CA VAL A 26 41.78 7.40 19.46
C VAL A 26 43.11 6.78 19.89
N LEU A 27 43.41 5.55 19.44
CA LEU A 27 44.62 4.85 19.80
C LEU A 27 45.88 5.53 19.26
N SER A 28 45.83 6.00 17.99
CA SER A 28 46.93 6.78 17.40
C SER A 28 47.17 8.09 18.10
N HIS A 29 46.12 8.78 18.55
CA HIS A 29 46.27 10.01 19.33
C HIS A 29 46.89 9.77 20.69
N ASP A 30 46.42 8.76 21.44
CA ASP A 30 46.93 8.38 22.76
C ASP A 30 48.40 7.95 22.67
N PHE A 31 48.73 7.16 21.68
CA PHE A 31 50.13 6.78 21.39
C PHE A 31 51.02 8.01 21.13
N SER A 32 50.59 8.92 20.27
CA SER A 32 51.33 10.14 19.97
C SER A 32 51.58 11.01 21.22
N MET A 33 50.56 11.11 22.08
CA MET A 33 50.67 11.86 23.35
C MET A 33 51.63 11.17 24.32
N THR A 34 51.65 9.85 24.36
CA THR A 34 52.53 9.08 25.24
C THR A 34 53.97 9.18 24.77
N VAL A 35 54.22 9.03 23.46
CA VAL A 35 55.58 9.23 22.88
C VAL A 35 56.09 10.66 23.16
N GLU A 36 55.26 11.69 22.99
CA GLU A 36 55.69 13.07 23.23
C GLU A 36 55.99 13.30 24.72
N ARG A 37 55.20 12.73 25.63
CA ARG A 37 55.44 12.83 27.09
C ARG A 37 56.77 12.19 27.47
N GLU A 38 57.06 11.00 26.95
CA GLU A 38 58.34 10.35 27.24
C GLU A 38 59.53 11.04 26.58
N ARG A 39 59.34 11.65 25.40
CA ARG A 39 60.34 12.52 24.78
C ARG A 39 60.66 13.74 25.67
N GLU A 40 59.67 14.44 26.21
CA GLU A 40 59.85 15.56 27.12
C GLU A 40 60.50 15.13 28.43
N ARG A 41 60.14 13.97 28.92
CA ARG A 41 60.77 13.36 30.11
C ARG A 41 62.22 13.06 29.85
N GLY A 42 62.55 12.39 28.75
CA GLY A 42 63.96 12.11 28.40
C GLY A 42 64.82 13.33 28.24
N VAL A 43 64.26 14.39 27.61
CA VAL A 43 64.97 15.69 27.56
C VAL A 43 65.19 16.32 28.96
N THR A 44 64.18 16.20 29.81
CA THR A 44 64.31 16.75 31.20
C THR A 44 65.34 15.97 32.00
N GLU A 45 65.42 14.68 31.95
CA GLU A 45 66.39 13.81 32.59
C GLU A 45 67.79 14.06 32.04
N HIS A 46 67.92 14.22 30.71
CA HIS A 46 69.19 14.63 30.07
C HIS A 46 69.69 15.95 30.58
N ASN A 47 68.87 16.98 30.62
CA ASN A 47 69.27 18.33 31.12
C ASN A 47 69.63 18.28 32.59
N TYR A 48 68.94 17.47 33.41
CA TYR A 48 69.22 17.24 34.78
C TYR A 48 70.64 16.63 34.98
N LEU A 49 71.00 15.63 34.19
CA LEU A 49 72.27 14.96 34.15
C LEU A 49 73.40 15.97 33.77
N ALA A 50 73.19 16.74 32.69
CA ALA A 50 74.09 17.75 32.23
C ALA A 50 74.39 18.80 33.34
N ALA A 51 73.35 19.28 33.98
CA ALA A 51 73.47 20.22 35.09
C ALA A 51 74.19 19.62 36.33
N THR A 52 73.91 18.31 36.58
CA THR A 52 74.58 17.59 37.67
C THR A 52 76.08 17.46 37.41
N ILE A 53 76.51 17.08 36.23
CA ILE A 53 77.90 17.01 35.82
C ILE A 53 78.55 18.40 35.97
N ALA A 54 77.95 19.45 35.41
CA ALA A 54 78.48 20.81 35.49
C ALA A 54 78.64 21.28 36.90
N ASN A 55 77.62 21.04 37.77
CA ASN A 55 77.70 21.47 39.20
C ASN A 55 78.79 20.67 39.97
N GLN A 56 78.95 19.37 39.70
CA GLN A 56 79.94 18.57 40.37
C GLN A 56 81.34 18.95 39.94
N VAL A 57 81.58 19.33 38.72
CA VAL A 57 82.87 19.89 38.24
C VAL A 57 83.17 21.20 38.99
N VAL A 58 82.21 22.11 39.11
CA VAL A 58 82.37 23.34 39.88
C VAL A 58 82.66 23.03 41.35
N TYR A 59 81.95 22.10 41.96
CA TYR A 59 82.11 21.67 43.34
C TYR A 59 83.48 21.07 43.59
N SER A 60 83.97 20.17 42.74
CA SER A 60 85.32 19.57 42.81
C SER A 60 86.43 20.60 42.66
N ARG A 61 86.22 21.60 41.78
CA ARG A 61 87.13 22.73 41.66
C ARG A 61 87.28 23.54 42.98
N LEU A 62 86.15 23.89 43.61
CA LEU A 62 86.10 24.65 44.85
C LEU A 62 86.72 23.90 46.04
N LEU A 63 86.47 22.60 46.13
CA LEU A 63 87.07 21.75 47.19
C LEU A 63 88.53 21.56 47.02
N GLY A 64 89.05 21.52 45.77
CA GLY A 64 90.47 21.42 45.47
C GLY A 64 91.29 22.72 45.61
N ASP A 65 90.63 23.89 45.90
CA ASP A 65 91.20 25.20 45.90
C ASP A 65 92.00 25.55 44.61
N LYS A 66 91.43 25.08 43.45
CA LYS A 66 92.05 25.20 42.15
C LYS A 66 91.42 26.31 41.33
N ILE A 67 92.23 26.93 40.43
CA ILE A 67 91.72 27.92 39.48
C ILE A 67 90.93 27.24 38.33
N LEU A 68 91.46 26.09 37.82
CA LEU A 68 90.86 25.27 36.80
C LEU A 68 91.17 23.80 37.09
N LEU A 69 90.29 22.91 36.74
CA LEU A 69 90.56 21.44 36.72
C LEU A 69 91.24 21.04 35.41
N SER A 70 92.11 20.05 35.48
CA SER A 70 92.69 19.41 34.29
C SER A 70 91.62 18.51 33.57
N GLY A 71 91.89 18.19 32.32
CA GLY A 71 90.97 17.27 31.57
C GLY A 71 90.80 15.92 32.30
N GLU A 72 91.87 15.29 32.80
CA GLU A 72 91.80 14.03 33.57
C GLU A 72 90.98 14.14 34.88
N GLU A 73 90.98 15.26 35.50
CA GLU A 73 90.18 15.52 36.75
C GLU A 73 88.66 15.71 36.39
N ILE A 74 88.36 16.38 35.27
CA ILE A 74 87.01 16.52 34.77
C ILE A 74 86.48 15.14 34.37
N GLU A 75 87.25 14.32 33.69
CA GLU A 75 86.89 12.94 33.32
C GLU A 75 86.58 12.08 34.54
N THR A 76 87.37 12.22 35.63
CA THR A 76 87.11 11.52 36.87
C THR A 76 85.76 11.92 37.50
N VAL A 77 85.45 13.22 37.48
CA VAL A 77 84.13 13.72 37.96
C VAL A 77 82.99 13.26 37.13
N ILE A 78 83.16 13.22 35.81
CA ILE A 78 82.15 12.66 34.91
C ILE A 78 81.89 11.17 35.21
N ASP A 79 82.97 10.40 35.40
CA ASP A 79 82.87 8.99 35.77
C ASP A 79 82.13 8.76 37.10
N GLU A 80 82.44 9.59 38.10
CA GLU A 80 81.79 9.52 39.38
C GLU A 80 80.30 9.85 39.31
N VAL A 81 79.94 10.85 38.52
CA VAL A 81 78.51 11.17 38.27
C VAL A 81 77.80 10.13 37.51
N LEU A 82 78.38 9.60 36.44
CA LEU A 82 77.74 8.54 35.59
C LEU A 82 77.65 7.20 36.34
N SER A 83 78.69 6.87 37.16
CA SER A 83 78.70 5.62 37.94
C SER A 83 77.90 5.71 39.26
N GLY A 84 77.77 6.92 39.82
CA GLY A 84 77.13 7.16 41.12
C GLY A 84 75.60 7.14 41.12
N THR A 85 74.98 7.01 40.02
CA THR A 85 73.63 6.67 39.76
C THR A 85 72.49 7.09 40.68
N THR A 86 72.00 8.25 40.46
CA THR A 86 70.55 8.58 40.56
C THR A 86 69.99 8.99 39.22
N VAL A 87 70.57 8.48 38.12
CA VAL A 87 70.20 8.88 36.79
C VAL A 87 69.18 7.85 36.26
N SER A 88 67.99 8.26 35.86
CA SER A 88 66.90 7.42 35.35
C SER A 88 67.01 7.19 33.84
N VAL A 89 68.16 7.36 33.24
CA VAL A 89 68.38 7.02 31.82
C VAL A 89 68.98 5.61 31.70
N ASP A 90 68.62 4.88 30.69
CA ASP A 90 69.08 3.51 30.47
C ASP A 90 70.53 3.43 29.99
N GLY A 91 71.04 4.52 29.45
CA GLY A 91 72.47 4.71 29.08
C GLY A 91 72.85 6.16 28.92
N ALA A 92 74.11 6.45 29.20
CA ALA A 92 74.68 7.75 28.96
C ALA A 92 76.13 7.64 28.52
N ALA A 93 76.59 8.60 27.71
CA ALA A 93 78.00 8.70 27.33
C ALA A 93 78.39 10.16 27.12
N VAL A 94 79.65 10.45 27.43
CA VAL A 94 80.27 11.77 27.23
C VAL A 94 81.40 11.57 26.21
N PHE A 95 81.44 12.41 25.21
CA PHE A 95 82.46 12.38 24.15
C PHE A 95 83.27 13.72 24.17
N LEU A 96 84.57 13.61 23.89
CA LEU A 96 85.38 14.72 23.56
C LEU A 96 85.84 14.59 22.11
N GLN A 97 85.49 15.55 21.24
CA GLN A 97 85.91 15.55 19.82
C GLN A 97 85.68 14.25 19.08
N SER A 98 84.61 13.58 19.29
CA SER A 98 84.24 12.25 18.65
C SER A 98 84.81 11.00 19.33
N ASP A 99 85.66 11.10 20.28
CA ASP A 99 86.18 9.96 21.04
C ASP A 99 85.45 9.84 22.38
N PRO A 100 84.90 8.65 22.70
CA PRO A 100 84.16 8.39 23.94
C PRO A 100 85.16 8.45 25.12
N ILE A 101 84.95 9.35 26.08
CA ILE A 101 85.78 9.47 27.27
C ILE A 101 85.24 8.54 28.38
N GLN A 102 83.92 8.60 28.60
CA GLN A 102 83.24 7.81 29.61
C GLN A 102 81.91 7.35 29.11
N THR A 103 81.55 6.12 29.39
CA THR A 103 80.31 5.49 28.94
C THR A 103 79.66 4.68 30.05
N TYR A 104 78.38 4.84 30.15
CA TYR A 104 77.49 4.01 30.97
C TYR A 104 76.56 3.27 30.06
N GLN A 105 76.56 1.92 30.01
CA GLN A 105 75.77 1.07 29.15
C GLN A 105 75.93 1.45 27.66
N MET A 106 77.11 1.50 27.14
CA MET A 106 77.49 2.03 25.84
C MET A 106 76.99 1.19 24.61
N ASP A 107 76.70 -0.07 24.83
CA ASP A 107 76.30 -0.98 23.75
C ASP A 107 75.10 -0.46 22.97
N GLU A 108 74.25 0.31 23.56
CA GLU A 108 73.08 0.94 22.92
C GLU A 108 73.48 2.10 21.98
N LEU A 109 74.46 2.91 22.32
CA LEU A 109 74.95 4.03 21.49
C LEU A 109 75.72 3.53 20.28
N LEU A 110 76.38 2.39 20.35
CA LEU A 110 77.09 1.76 19.23
C LEU A 110 76.18 1.23 18.13
N ARG A 111 74.89 1.09 18.42
CA ARG A 111 73.89 0.64 17.44
C ARG A 111 73.47 1.74 16.44
N LEU A 112 73.79 3.03 16.74
CA LEU A 112 73.52 4.11 15.80
C LEU A 112 74.44 4.02 14.59
N ASN A 113 73.90 4.22 13.41
CA ASN A 113 74.69 4.31 12.22
C ASN A 113 75.38 5.69 12.10
N ASP A 114 76.40 5.82 11.23
CA ASP A 114 77.21 7.06 11.12
C ASP A 114 76.35 8.28 10.76
N PHE A 115 75.30 8.10 9.92
CA PHE A 115 74.37 9.16 9.56
C PHE A 115 73.53 9.62 10.77
N GLN A 116 73.08 8.71 11.58
CA GLN A 116 72.32 9.04 12.82
C GLN A 116 73.21 9.74 13.85
N ARG A 117 74.48 9.33 13.97
CA ARG A 117 75.44 10.02 14.85
C ARG A 117 75.78 11.43 14.37
N GLU A 118 75.93 11.61 13.04
CA GLU A 118 76.17 12.90 12.45
C GLU A 118 75.00 13.86 12.64
N ALA A 119 73.75 13.33 12.51
CA ALA A 119 72.53 14.09 12.74
C ALA A 119 72.38 14.59 14.19
N LEU A 120 72.93 13.87 15.17
CA LEU A 120 72.95 14.26 16.60
C LEU A 120 74.13 15.12 16.99
N ASN A 121 75.06 15.38 16.10
CA ASN A 121 76.32 16.12 16.41
C ASN A 121 76.08 17.63 16.23
N SER A 122 75.39 18.28 17.20
CA SER A 122 75.10 19.69 17.17
C SER A 122 75.24 20.31 18.58
N GLU A 123 75.43 21.63 18.64
CA GLU A 123 75.51 22.36 19.89
C GLU A 123 74.18 22.52 20.60
N GLU A 124 73.05 22.28 19.88
CA GLU A 124 71.68 22.33 20.41
C GLU A 124 71.26 20.99 20.97
N CYS A 125 70.34 20.98 21.95
CA CYS A 125 69.70 19.76 22.43
C CYS A 125 68.86 19.15 21.38
N LEU A 126 69.24 17.99 20.81
CA LEU A 126 68.53 17.23 19.77
C LEU A 126 68.00 15.93 20.32
N THR A 127 66.90 15.48 19.74
CA THR A 127 66.29 14.21 20.07
C THR A 127 66.12 13.37 18.81
N LEU A 128 66.41 12.07 18.90
CA LEU A 128 66.22 11.10 17.85
C LEU A 128 65.56 9.84 18.40
N ILE A 129 64.42 9.48 17.85
CA ILE A 129 63.76 8.19 18.13
C ILE A 129 64.07 7.26 16.96
N THR A 130 64.65 6.11 17.25
CA THR A 130 65.00 5.12 16.24
C THR A 130 64.85 3.71 16.82
N GLY A 131 64.56 2.75 15.95
CA GLY A 131 64.27 1.35 16.30
C GLY A 131 62.96 0.88 15.73
N GLU A 132 62.59 -0.38 15.97
CA GLU A 132 61.32 -0.97 15.60
C GLU A 132 60.74 -1.76 16.78
N GLY A 133 59.46 -1.53 17.08
CA GLY A 133 58.74 -2.20 18.18
C GLY A 133 59.48 -2.06 19.52
N GLU A 134 59.68 -3.17 20.22
CA GLU A 134 60.37 -3.24 21.53
C GLU A 134 61.85 -2.76 21.51
N ASN A 135 62.44 -2.62 20.33
CA ASN A 135 63.82 -2.13 20.23
C ASN A 135 63.91 -0.63 19.94
N THR A 136 62.82 0.13 20.15
CA THR A 136 62.80 1.57 19.93
C THR A 136 63.46 2.28 21.09
N ARG A 137 64.38 3.20 20.76
CA ARG A 137 65.17 4.00 21.74
C ARG A 137 65.05 5.50 21.42
N LEU A 138 64.99 6.30 22.48
CA LEU A 138 65.09 7.75 22.39
C LEU A 138 66.53 8.13 22.73
N TYR A 139 67.17 8.82 21.81
CA TYR A 139 68.48 9.41 21.98
C TYR A 139 68.31 10.92 22.18
N VAL A 140 68.98 11.48 23.24
CA VAL A 140 69.03 12.91 23.47
C VAL A 140 70.49 13.31 23.54
N THR A 141 70.89 14.39 22.91
CA THR A 141 72.24 14.89 22.90
C THR A 141 72.26 16.39 23.11
N SER A 142 73.29 16.89 23.81
CA SER A 142 73.59 18.30 23.89
C SER A 142 75.05 18.56 24.10
N GLY A 143 75.55 19.73 23.71
CA GLY A 143 76.85 20.20 24.03
C GLY A 143 76.93 20.55 25.52
N LEU A 144 78.10 20.27 26.15
CA LEU A 144 78.42 20.56 27.54
C LEU A 144 79.83 21.20 27.67
N THR A 145 79.92 22.48 27.90
CA THR A 145 81.22 23.18 28.07
C THR A 145 81.64 23.19 29.52
N LEU A 146 82.72 22.49 29.86
CA LEU A 146 83.25 22.37 31.20
C LEU A 146 84.65 22.96 31.25
N GLU A 147 84.90 23.94 32.07
CA GLU A 147 86.21 24.64 32.23
C GLU A 147 86.86 25.10 30.91
N GLY A 148 86.00 25.43 29.86
CA GLY A 148 86.45 25.87 28.54
C GLY A 148 86.75 24.69 27.53
N ILE A 149 86.48 23.49 27.90
CA ILE A 149 86.56 22.29 27.05
C ILE A 149 85.14 21.90 26.69
N ASP A 150 84.91 21.65 25.37
CA ASP A 150 83.60 21.28 24.87
C ASP A 150 83.48 19.76 24.79
N TYR A 151 82.56 19.27 25.58
CA TYR A 151 82.09 17.84 25.60
C TYR A 151 80.75 17.72 24.98
N GLN A 152 80.41 16.49 24.56
CA GLN A 152 79.06 16.14 24.07
C GLN A 152 78.46 15.04 24.94
N LEU A 153 77.31 15.34 25.56
CA LEU A 153 76.54 14.39 26.36
C LEU A 153 75.49 13.71 25.52
N TYR A 154 75.45 12.41 25.60
CA TYR A 154 74.38 11.59 25.04
C TYR A 154 73.68 10.83 26.15
N THR A 155 72.37 10.76 26.04
CA THR A 155 71.55 9.86 26.87
C THR A 155 70.64 9.02 26.02
N VAL A 156 70.36 7.84 26.50
CA VAL A 156 69.48 6.86 25.87
C VAL A 156 68.39 6.47 26.84
N THR A 157 67.17 6.45 26.36
CA THR A 157 66.00 5.98 27.11
C THR A 157 65.31 4.90 26.30
N ASP A 158 64.97 3.79 26.94
CA ASP A 158 64.20 2.69 26.34
C ASP A 158 62.75 3.12 26.14
N MET A 159 62.26 2.98 24.91
CA MET A 159 60.85 3.23 24.54
C MET A 159 60.12 1.94 24.09
N GLY A 160 60.80 0.80 24.20
CA GLY A 160 60.30 -0.46 23.70
C GLY A 160 58.94 -0.87 24.25
N ASP A 161 58.76 -0.66 25.56
CA ASP A 161 57.50 -0.94 26.25
C ASP A 161 56.32 -0.15 25.65
N ILE A 162 56.53 1.14 25.32
CA ILE A 162 55.49 2.02 24.76
C ILE A 162 55.08 1.54 23.37
N TYR A 163 56.02 1.13 22.55
CA TYR A 163 55.76 0.60 21.20
C TYR A 163 55.15 -0.81 21.25
N GLY A 164 55.64 -1.64 22.20
CA GLY A 164 55.07 -3.00 22.43
C GLY A 164 53.64 -2.94 22.92
N ASP A 165 53.33 -2.07 23.90
CA ASP A 165 51.98 -1.84 24.40
C ASP A 165 51.03 -1.34 23.29
N TYR A 166 51.52 -0.46 22.42
CA TYR A 166 50.73 0.02 21.27
C TYR A 166 50.37 -1.13 20.30
N ASP A 167 51.32 -2.00 19.99
CA ASP A 167 51.07 -3.15 19.13
C ASP A 167 50.08 -4.16 19.76
N GLU A 168 50.21 -4.40 21.06
CA GLU A 168 49.22 -5.23 21.78
C GLU A 168 47.81 -4.62 21.79
N GLN A 169 47.72 -3.30 22.03
CA GLN A 169 46.47 -2.56 22.01
C GLN A 169 45.84 -2.59 20.60
N LEU A 170 46.60 -2.43 19.54
CA LEU A 170 46.11 -2.58 18.16
C LEU A 170 45.55 -3.97 17.90
N LEU A 171 46.22 -5.04 18.34
CA LEU A 171 45.73 -6.39 18.26
C LEU A 171 44.44 -6.63 19.04
N PHE A 172 44.37 -6.10 20.26
CA PHE A 172 43.19 -6.18 21.10
C PHE A 172 42.00 -5.47 20.47
N VAL A 173 42.18 -4.22 19.99
CA VAL A 173 41.11 -3.45 19.32
C VAL A 173 40.62 -4.14 18.07
N ARG A 174 41.51 -4.70 17.23
CA ARG A 174 41.16 -5.46 16.05
C ARG A 174 40.32 -6.70 16.38
N ASN A 175 40.72 -7.45 17.40
CA ASN A 175 39.99 -8.67 17.81
C ASN A 175 38.62 -8.31 18.40
N LEU A 176 38.54 -7.27 19.20
CA LEU A 176 37.32 -6.74 19.78
C LEU A 176 36.35 -6.26 18.66
N GLY A 177 36.89 -5.55 17.67
CA GLY A 177 36.16 -5.12 16.49
C GLY A 177 35.52 -6.27 15.72
N MET A 178 36.25 -7.37 15.51
CA MET A 178 35.72 -8.57 14.87
C MET A 178 34.56 -9.21 15.66
N VAL A 179 34.70 -9.29 16.99
CA VAL A 179 33.62 -9.83 17.84
C VAL A 179 32.38 -8.95 17.80
N LEU A 180 32.55 -7.64 17.95
CA LEU A 180 31.45 -6.67 17.86
C LEU A 180 30.75 -6.72 16.50
N ALA A 181 31.51 -6.81 15.41
CA ALA A 181 30.96 -7.01 14.06
C ALA A 181 30.08 -8.25 13.95
N GLY A 182 30.52 -9.35 14.53
CA GLY A 182 29.77 -10.59 14.59
C GLY A 182 28.43 -10.41 15.34
N VAL A 183 28.48 -9.82 16.53
CA VAL A 183 27.29 -9.56 17.35
C VAL A 183 26.29 -8.63 16.60
N ILE A 184 26.78 -7.50 16.08
CA ILE A 184 25.96 -6.54 15.35
C ILE A 184 25.34 -7.19 14.12
N SER A 185 26.08 -8.04 13.40
CA SER A 185 25.58 -8.77 12.25
C SER A 185 24.41 -9.69 12.61
N VAL A 186 24.53 -10.45 13.69
CA VAL A 186 23.47 -11.34 14.19
C VAL A 186 22.22 -10.56 14.58
N VAL A 187 22.40 -9.47 15.33
CA VAL A 187 21.28 -8.59 15.75
C VAL A 187 20.59 -7.97 14.53
N LEU A 188 21.34 -7.43 13.57
CA LEU A 188 20.81 -6.83 12.34
C LEU A 188 20.03 -7.86 11.51
N VAL A 189 20.53 -9.08 11.38
CA VAL A 189 19.82 -10.18 10.71
C VAL A 189 18.51 -10.49 11.43
N ALA A 190 18.52 -10.60 12.75
CA ALA A 190 17.30 -10.84 13.52
C ALA A 190 16.26 -9.73 13.35
N ILE A 191 16.67 -8.46 13.40
CA ILE A 191 15.80 -7.30 13.15
C ILE A 191 15.22 -7.34 11.73
N LEU A 192 16.03 -7.62 10.72
CA LEU A 192 15.58 -7.71 9.34
C LEU A 192 14.56 -8.84 9.11
N PHE A 193 14.74 -10.00 9.74
CA PHE A 193 13.77 -11.10 9.66
C PHE A 193 12.44 -10.74 10.32
N THR A 194 12.46 -10.05 11.46
CA THR A 194 11.22 -9.63 12.15
C THR A 194 10.47 -8.54 11.39
N LEU A 195 11.16 -7.58 10.78
CA LEU A 195 10.56 -6.48 10.04
C LEU A 195 10.11 -6.87 8.63
N LEU A 196 10.91 -7.66 7.89
CA LEU A 196 10.61 -7.99 6.49
C LEU A 196 9.79 -9.27 6.32
N GLY A 197 9.73 -10.13 7.33
CA GLY A 197 8.92 -11.35 7.31
C GLY A 197 7.44 -11.10 6.99
N PRO A 198 6.76 -10.17 7.67
CA PRO A 198 5.36 -9.79 7.37
C PRO A 198 5.17 -9.29 5.93
N LEU A 199 6.10 -8.52 5.39
CA LEU A 199 6.01 -7.97 4.03
C LEU A 199 6.00 -9.07 2.94
N THR A 200 6.79 -10.11 3.13
CA THR A 200 6.81 -11.25 2.18
C THR A 200 5.50 -12.02 2.19
N ARG A 201 4.88 -12.17 3.37
CA ARG A 201 3.56 -12.82 3.51
C ARG A 201 2.46 -11.97 2.87
N LEU A 202 2.46 -10.65 3.11
CA LEU A 202 1.55 -9.70 2.47
C LEU A 202 1.64 -9.81 0.94
N ASN A 203 2.84 -9.80 0.37
CA ASN A 203 3.05 -9.90 -1.07
C ASN A 203 2.55 -11.23 -1.66
N SER A 204 2.73 -12.35 -0.93
CA SER A 204 2.20 -13.65 -1.36
C SER A 204 0.66 -13.69 -1.34
N SER A 205 0.03 -13.10 -0.33
CA SER A 205 -1.43 -12.98 -0.24
C SER A 205 -2.00 -12.07 -1.32
N LEU A 206 -1.34 -10.92 -1.57
CA LEU A 206 -1.72 -10.02 -2.67
C LEU A 206 -1.66 -10.71 -4.04
N ARG A 207 -0.67 -11.55 -4.29
CA ARG A 207 -0.61 -12.33 -5.53
C ARG A 207 -1.77 -13.31 -5.67
N GLN A 208 -2.22 -13.93 -4.59
CA GLN A 208 -3.37 -14.83 -4.61
C GLN A 208 -4.68 -14.06 -4.85
N ILE A 209 -4.84 -12.88 -4.21
CA ILE A 209 -5.99 -11.99 -4.45
C ILE A 209 -6.00 -11.53 -5.92
N ALA A 210 -4.86 -11.07 -6.45
CA ALA A 210 -4.72 -10.68 -7.85
C ALA A 210 -4.96 -11.85 -8.83
N GLY A 211 -4.72 -13.08 -8.41
CA GLY A 211 -5.03 -14.31 -9.16
C GLY A 211 -6.51 -14.73 -9.11
N GLY A 212 -7.38 -13.93 -8.49
CA GLY A 212 -8.83 -14.18 -8.44
C GLY A 212 -9.36 -14.75 -7.12
N ASN A 213 -8.51 -15.01 -6.13
CA ASN A 213 -8.97 -15.47 -4.83
C ASN A 213 -9.32 -14.28 -3.91
N TYR A 214 -10.43 -13.61 -4.23
CA TYR A 214 -10.88 -12.42 -3.50
C TYR A 214 -11.44 -12.71 -2.09
N ALA A 215 -11.79 -13.97 -1.79
CA ALA A 215 -12.26 -14.39 -0.47
C ALA A 215 -11.12 -14.49 0.57
N LEU A 216 -9.85 -14.48 0.11
CA LEU A 216 -8.70 -14.52 0.99
C LEU A 216 -8.64 -13.26 1.86
N ARG A 217 -8.45 -13.46 3.17
CA ARG A 217 -8.23 -12.35 4.12
C ARG A 217 -6.85 -12.46 4.75
N ILE A 218 -6.16 -11.34 4.83
CA ILE A 218 -4.85 -11.23 5.44
C ILE A 218 -5.03 -11.03 6.93
N LYS A 219 -4.28 -11.80 7.73
CA LYS A 219 -4.31 -11.64 9.19
C LYS A 219 -3.68 -10.30 9.59
N GLU A 220 -4.39 -9.51 10.36
CA GLU A 220 -3.95 -8.24 10.91
C GLU A 220 -3.02 -8.43 12.10
N GLN A 221 -1.76 -8.80 11.84
CA GLN A 221 -0.73 -9.10 12.83
C GLN A 221 0.54 -8.29 12.58
N GLY A 222 1.31 -8.05 13.64
CA GLY A 222 2.57 -7.29 13.56
C GLY A 222 2.45 -5.87 14.08
N SER A 223 3.30 -4.96 13.58
CA SER A 223 3.27 -3.55 13.97
C SER A 223 1.98 -2.87 13.54
N PRO A 224 1.65 -1.69 14.14
CA PRO A 224 0.45 -0.94 13.78
C PRO A 224 0.33 -0.69 12.27
N GLU A 225 1.43 -0.38 11.60
CA GLU A 225 1.50 -0.07 10.17
C GLU A 225 1.13 -1.31 9.32
N PHE A 226 1.60 -2.49 9.72
CA PHE A 226 1.26 -3.74 9.02
C PHE A 226 -0.19 -4.15 9.26
N ARG A 227 -0.75 -3.90 10.44
CA ARG A 227 -2.17 -4.15 10.71
C ARG A 227 -3.07 -3.24 9.89
N GLU A 228 -2.75 -1.94 9.84
CA GLU A 228 -3.47 -0.97 9.02
C GLU A 228 -3.41 -1.33 7.53
N LEU A 229 -2.23 -1.68 7.03
CA LEU A 229 -2.05 -2.11 5.64
C LEU A 229 -2.86 -3.38 5.33
N ALA A 230 -2.83 -4.38 6.21
CA ALA A 230 -3.61 -5.60 6.06
C ALA A 230 -5.12 -5.31 6.05
N GLY A 231 -5.60 -4.43 6.94
CA GLY A 231 -7.00 -3.99 6.98
C GLY A 231 -7.43 -3.26 5.71
N ASN A 232 -6.58 -2.38 5.17
CA ASN A 232 -6.84 -1.68 3.90
C ASN A 232 -6.94 -2.65 2.72
N ILE A 233 -6.04 -3.64 2.65
CA ILE A 233 -6.08 -4.68 1.63
C ILE A 233 -7.33 -5.55 1.76
N ASN A 234 -7.73 -5.93 2.98
CA ASN A 234 -8.94 -6.71 3.22
C ASN A 234 -10.20 -5.97 2.75
N ARG A 235 -10.33 -4.67 3.05
CA ARG A 235 -11.44 -3.83 2.57
C ARG A 235 -11.47 -3.73 1.04
N MET A 236 -10.30 -3.55 0.42
CA MET A 236 -10.19 -3.56 -1.04
C MET A 236 -10.63 -4.91 -1.64
N SER A 237 -10.17 -6.01 -1.05
CA SER A 237 -10.51 -7.36 -1.50
C SER A 237 -12.01 -7.63 -1.41
N GLU A 238 -12.66 -7.21 -0.30
CA GLU A 238 -14.10 -7.31 -0.11
C GLU A 238 -14.87 -6.50 -1.16
N SER A 239 -14.46 -5.28 -1.42
CA SER A 239 -15.08 -4.44 -2.45
C SER A 239 -14.97 -5.06 -3.84
N VAL A 240 -13.80 -5.63 -4.17
CA VAL A 240 -13.60 -6.33 -5.45
C VAL A 240 -14.48 -7.59 -5.53
N GLU A 241 -14.53 -8.39 -4.46
CA GLU A 241 -15.36 -9.61 -4.38
C GLU A 241 -16.83 -9.29 -4.66
N VAL A 242 -17.39 -8.29 -3.96
CA VAL A 242 -18.78 -7.84 -4.16
C VAL A 242 -19.03 -7.36 -5.58
N ASN A 243 -18.11 -6.58 -6.14
CA ASN A 243 -18.24 -6.08 -7.52
C ASN A 243 -18.18 -7.20 -8.57
N VAL A 244 -17.27 -8.15 -8.40
CA VAL A 244 -17.16 -9.32 -9.29
C VAL A 244 -18.43 -10.16 -9.23
N GLN A 245 -18.95 -10.42 -8.03
CA GLN A 245 -20.20 -11.14 -7.84
C GLN A 245 -21.36 -10.41 -8.54
N ARG A 246 -21.48 -9.10 -8.36
CA ARG A 246 -22.52 -8.28 -9.02
C ARG A 246 -22.41 -8.31 -10.54
N ILE A 247 -21.18 -8.22 -11.07
CA ILE A 247 -20.96 -8.32 -12.53
C ILE A 247 -21.37 -9.70 -13.05
N SER A 248 -21.05 -10.76 -12.30
CA SER A 248 -21.43 -12.12 -12.66
C SER A 248 -22.97 -12.29 -12.71
N GLU A 249 -23.66 -11.78 -11.70
CA GLU A 249 -25.15 -11.81 -11.66
C GLU A 249 -25.77 -11.04 -12.82
N ILE A 250 -25.24 -9.87 -13.17
CA ILE A 250 -25.67 -9.08 -14.33
C ILE A 250 -25.43 -9.88 -15.63
N ALA A 251 -24.24 -10.48 -15.77
CA ALA A 251 -23.91 -11.27 -16.96
C ALA A 251 -24.82 -12.48 -17.14
N GLU A 252 -25.11 -13.20 -16.05
CA GLU A 252 -26.06 -14.33 -16.08
C GLU A 252 -27.50 -13.89 -16.41
N SER A 253 -27.93 -12.78 -15.83
CA SER A 253 -29.24 -12.19 -16.11
C SER A 253 -29.36 -11.81 -17.61
N ARG A 254 -28.31 -11.14 -18.13
CA ARG A 254 -28.25 -10.76 -19.55
C ARG A 254 -28.23 -11.97 -20.48
N LYS A 255 -27.51 -13.02 -20.13
CA LYS A 255 -27.48 -14.26 -20.88
C LYS A 255 -28.86 -14.89 -20.91
N ARG A 256 -29.53 -15.04 -19.76
CA ARG A 256 -30.90 -15.58 -19.67
C ARG A 256 -31.89 -14.75 -20.48
N PHE A 257 -31.74 -13.43 -20.47
CA PHE A 257 -32.57 -12.54 -21.29
C PHE A 257 -32.41 -12.85 -22.79
N ILE A 258 -31.17 -12.95 -23.29
CA ILE A 258 -30.88 -13.24 -24.71
C ILE A 258 -31.38 -14.62 -25.10
N ASP A 259 -31.18 -15.64 -24.27
CA ASP A 259 -31.65 -17.02 -24.55
C ASP A 259 -33.17 -17.08 -24.63
N ASN A 260 -33.88 -16.41 -23.73
CA ASN A 260 -35.34 -16.34 -23.74
C ASN A 260 -35.89 -15.57 -24.96
N LEU A 261 -35.22 -14.44 -25.31
CA LEU A 261 -35.55 -13.66 -26.50
C LEU A 261 -35.45 -14.50 -27.79
N ALA A 262 -34.30 -15.18 -27.94
CA ALA A 262 -34.09 -16.06 -29.11
C ALA A 262 -35.17 -17.14 -29.22
N HIS A 263 -35.57 -17.71 -28.07
CA HIS A 263 -36.62 -18.74 -28.05
C HIS A 263 -38.01 -18.17 -28.42
N GLU A 264 -38.40 -17.02 -27.83
CA GLU A 264 -39.71 -16.38 -28.09
C GLU A 264 -39.80 -15.77 -29.51
N MET A 265 -38.69 -15.45 -30.16
CA MET A 265 -38.65 -15.05 -31.57
C MET A 265 -38.68 -16.25 -32.53
N LYS A 266 -37.94 -17.33 -32.20
CA LYS A 266 -37.85 -18.52 -33.08
C LYS A 266 -39.20 -19.17 -33.31
N THR A 267 -40.03 -19.28 -32.28
CA THR A 267 -41.34 -19.97 -32.35
C THR A 267 -42.28 -19.36 -33.39
N PRO A 268 -42.64 -18.06 -33.34
CA PRO A 268 -43.51 -17.44 -34.33
C PRO A 268 -42.87 -17.39 -35.71
N LEU A 269 -41.55 -17.17 -35.81
CA LEU A 269 -40.85 -17.17 -37.09
C LEU A 269 -40.92 -18.54 -37.78
N THR A 270 -40.73 -19.63 -37.02
CA THR A 270 -40.87 -21.00 -37.57
C THR A 270 -42.29 -21.28 -38.02
N SER A 271 -43.29 -20.79 -37.28
CA SER A 271 -44.71 -20.92 -37.65
C SER A 271 -45.02 -20.17 -38.95
N ILE A 272 -44.61 -18.89 -39.05
CA ILE A 272 -44.79 -18.08 -40.26
C ILE A 272 -44.14 -18.74 -41.47
N MET A 273 -42.89 -19.19 -41.34
CA MET A 273 -42.18 -19.88 -42.42
C MET A 273 -42.84 -21.19 -42.80
N GLY A 274 -43.24 -22.01 -41.80
CA GLY A 274 -43.88 -23.30 -42.02
C GLY A 274 -45.23 -23.20 -42.76
N PHE A 275 -46.12 -22.32 -42.30
CA PHE A 275 -47.38 -22.07 -42.96
C PHE A 275 -47.24 -21.43 -44.34
N GLY A 276 -46.28 -20.50 -44.48
CA GLY A 276 -45.92 -19.89 -45.76
C GLY A 276 -45.40 -20.93 -46.76
N ASP A 277 -44.54 -21.86 -46.34
CA ASP A 277 -44.04 -22.93 -47.18
C ASP A 277 -45.19 -23.94 -47.58
N ILE A 278 -46.07 -24.29 -46.65
CA ILE A 278 -47.21 -25.10 -46.92
C ILE A 278 -48.11 -24.44 -48.01
N MET A 279 -48.42 -23.16 -47.88
CA MET A 279 -49.21 -22.40 -48.85
C MET A 279 -48.52 -22.31 -50.23
N ARG A 280 -47.17 -22.26 -50.25
CA ARG A 280 -46.40 -22.25 -51.51
C ARG A 280 -46.34 -23.58 -52.21
N ILE A 281 -46.27 -24.72 -51.51
CA ILE A 281 -46.03 -26.04 -52.07
C ILE A 281 -47.34 -26.72 -52.40
N LYS A 282 -48.37 -26.52 -51.60
CA LYS A 282 -49.67 -27.21 -51.78
C LYS A 282 -50.49 -26.61 -52.92
N ARG A 283 -50.57 -27.31 -54.09
CA ARG A 283 -51.23 -26.81 -55.28
C ARG A 283 -52.77 -26.74 -55.16
N GLU A 284 -53.36 -27.64 -54.37
CA GLU A 284 -54.83 -27.66 -54.12
C GLU A 284 -55.04 -27.42 -52.61
N MET A 285 -55.62 -26.27 -52.28
CA MET A 285 -55.95 -25.87 -50.91
C MET A 285 -57.38 -25.30 -50.93
N SER A 286 -58.21 -25.74 -49.97
CA SER A 286 -59.55 -25.12 -49.83
C SER A 286 -59.41 -23.65 -49.38
N GLU A 287 -60.36 -22.84 -49.77
CA GLU A 287 -60.42 -21.42 -49.38
C GLU A 287 -60.40 -21.25 -47.85
N LYS A 288 -61.03 -22.16 -47.12
CA LYS A 288 -61.01 -22.19 -45.63
C LYS A 288 -59.61 -22.43 -45.08
N GLN A 289 -58.89 -23.42 -45.63
CA GLN A 289 -57.48 -23.69 -45.18
C GLN A 289 -56.57 -22.57 -45.53
N ARG A 290 -56.70 -21.94 -46.70
CA ARG A 290 -55.88 -20.79 -47.08
C ARG A 290 -56.10 -19.62 -46.15
N ARG A 291 -57.36 -19.31 -45.78
CA ARG A 291 -57.68 -18.27 -44.83
C ARG A 291 -57.16 -18.57 -43.44
N GLU A 292 -57.26 -19.76 -42.92
CA GLU A 292 -56.80 -20.23 -41.63
C GLU A 292 -55.26 -20.08 -41.52
N TYR A 293 -54.50 -20.52 -42.55
CA TYR A 293 -53.06 -20.39 -42.54
C TYR A 293 -52.57 -18.90 -42.65
N ALA A 294 -53.26 -18.09 -43.45
CA ALA A 294 -53.04 -16.70 -43.58
C ALA A 294 -53.28 -15.94 -42.21
N GLU A 295 -54.35 -16.30 -41.51
CA GLU A 295 -54.66 -15.79 -40.17
C GLU A 295 -53.58 -16.12 -39.17
N ILE A 296 -53.04 -17.35 -39.14
CA ILE A 296 -51.92 -17.72 -38.26
C ILE A 296 -50.68 -16.90 -38.60
N ILE A 297 -50.32 -16.74 -39.87
CA ILE A 297 -49.17 -15.94 -40.29
C ILE A 297 -49.30 -14.48 -39.81
N VAL A 298 -50.47 -13.87 -40.02
CA VAL A 298 -50.75 -12.50 -39.62
C VAL A 298 -50.72 -12.32 -38.10
N GLU A 299 -51.23 -13.28 -37.35
CA GLU A 299 -51.23 -13.27 -35.88
C GLU A 299 -49.80 -13.36 -35.34
N ASP A 300 -49.01 -14.32 -35.84
CA ASP A 300 -47.61 -14.47 -35.45
C ASP A 300 -46.73 -13.26 -35.85
N ALA A 301 -46.99 -12.65 -37.00
CA ALA A 301 -46.33 -11.40 -37.41
C ALA A 301 -46.70 -10.21 -36.50
N LYS A 302 -47.97 -10.08 -36.11
CA LYS A 302 -48.41 -9.07 -35.11
C LYS A 302 -47.75 -9.30 -33.77
N ARG A 303 -47.63 -10.55 -33.34
CA ARG A 303 -46.91 -10.92 -32.09
C ARG A 303 -45.46 -10.53 -32.13
N LEU A 304 -44.72 -10.82 -33.22
CA LEU A 304 -43.32 -10.40 -33.40
C LEU A 304 -43.17 -8.89 -33.36
N ARG A 305 -44.07 -8.14 -34.01
CA ARG A 305 -44.10 -6.65 -33.97
C ARG A 305 -44.25 -6.13 -32.53
N THR A 306 -45.18 -6.71 -31.78
CA THR A 306 -45.40 -6.32 -30.37
C THR A 306 -44.18 -6.63 -29.47
N LEU A 307 -43.58 -7.82 -29.69
CA LEU A 307 -42.35 -8.21 -28.98
C LEU A 307 -41.19 -7.25 -29.27
N SER A 308 -40.98 -6.95 -30.57
CA SER A 308 -39.95 -5.99 -31.01
C SER A 308 -40.16 -4.58 -30.45
N GLY A 309 -41.43 -4.08 -30.43
CA GLY A 309 -41.76 -2.81 -29.82
C GLY A 309 -41.42 -2.72 -28.34
N LYS A 310 -41.80 -3.76 -27.56
CA LYS A 310 -41.49 -3.83 -26.13
C LYS A 310 -39.98 -3.95 -25.83
N LEU A 311 -39.24 -4.63 -26.71
CA LEU A 311 -37.78 -4.71 -26.62
C LEU A 311 -37.12 -3.37 -26.91
N LEU A 312 -37.59 -2.66 -27.91
CA LEU A 312 -37.11 -1.31 -28.22
C LEU A 312 -37.39 -0.36 -27.05
N GLU A 313 -38.58 -0.42 -26.46
CA GLU A 313 -38.96 0.35 -25.29
C GLU A 313 -38.03 0.06 -24.08
N LEU A 314 -37.70 -1.22 -23.84
CA LEU A 314 -36.70 -1.59 -22.81
C LEU A 314 -35.31 -1.06 -23.13
N ALA A 315 -34.83 -1.17 -24.38
CA ALA A 315 -33.50 -0.78 -24.79
C ALA A 315 -33.30 0.74 -24.85
N THR A 316 -34.30 1.50 -25.31
CA THR A 316 -34.26 2.96 -25.38
C THR A 316 -34.38 3.60 -24.01
N ASN A 317 -35.01 2.90 -23.06
CA ASN A 317 -35.13 3.38 -21.70
C ASN A 317 -33.80 3.28 -20.88
N GLU A 318 -32.84 2.47 -21.28
CA GLU A 318 -31.53 2.30 -20.58
C GLU A 318 -30.55 3.48 -20.76
N GLY A 319 -30.95 4.68 -21.17
CA GLY A 319 -29.97 5.79 -21.30
C GLY A 319 -30.55 7.13 -21.70
N ALA A 320 -31.84 7.22 -22.01
CA ALA A 320 -32.48 8.49 -22.35
C ALA A 320 -32.73 9.34 -21.10
N GLU A 321 -32.54 10.64 -21.17
CA GLU A 321 -32.96 11.58 -20.12
C GLU A 321 -34.50 11.55 -20.01
N LEU A 322 -35.02 11.48 -18.76
CA LEU A 322 -36.46 11.54 -18.50
C LEU A 322 -36.96 12.98 -18.64
N GLU A 323 -38.04 13.17 -19.38
CA GLU A 323 -38.75 14.44 -19.42
C GLU A 323 -39.71 14.54 -18.22
N MET A 324 -39.15 14.91 -17.07
CA MET A 324 -39.89 14.98 -15.81
C MET A 324 -40.81 16.20 -15.79
N VAL A 325 -42.12 15.97 -15.78
CA VAL A 325 -43.15 17.02 -15.73
C VAL A 325 -44.12 16.72 -14.58
N SER A 326 -44.77 17.77 -14.05
CA SER A 326 -45.84 17.61 -13.06
C SER A 326 -47.11 17.10 -13.75
N VAL A 327 -47.54 15.89 -13.33
CA VAL A 327 -48.70 15.20 -13.95
C VAL A 327 -49.79 14.97 -12.92
N ASN A 328 -51.00 15.45 -13.24
CA ASN A 328 -52.21 15.15 -12.47
C ASN A 328 -52.64 13.70 -12.69
N LEU A 329 -52.63 12.88 -11.62
CA LEU A 329 -52.96 11.46 -11.71
C LEU A 329 -54.39 11.18 -12.16
N ARG A 330 -55.36 12.06 -11.84
CA ARG A 330 -56.76 11.91 -12.29
C ARG A 330 -56.85 12.07 -13.81
N GLU A 331 -56.16 12.99 -14.41
CA GLU A 331 -56.11 13.15 -15.87
C GLU A 331 -55.46 11.93 -16.53
N LEU A 332 -54.30 11.52 -15.99
CA LEU A 332 -53.57 10.36 -16.50
C LEU A 332 -54.42 9.07 -16.45
N PHE A 333 -55.16 8.85 -15.37
CA PHE A 333 -56.08 7.73 -15.23
C PHE A 333 -57.20 7.79 -16.28
N ARG A 334 -57.72 8.96 -16.59
CA ARG A 334 -58.73 9.18 -17.62
C ARG A 334 -58.19 8.81 -19.00
N GLU A 335 -57.01 9.24 -19.33
CA GLU A 335 -56.36 8.90 -20.61
C GLU A 335 -56.13 7.40 -20.75
N VAL A 336 -55.60 6.75 -19.70
CA VAL A 336 -55.40 5.30 -19.70
C VAL A 336 -56.75 4.56 -19.84
N HIS A 337 -57.79 5.04 -19.15
CA HIS A 337 -59.14 4.47 -19.29
C HIS A 337 -59.65 4.50 -20.74
N LEU A 338 -59.52 5.68 -21.41
CA LEU A 338 -59.91 5.83 -22.83
C LEU A 338 -59.18 4.82 -23.73
N THR A 339 -57.92 4.54 -23.43
CA THR A 339 -57.10 3.60 -24.22
C THR A 339 -57.56 2.15 -24.02
N VAL A 340 -57.97 1.77 -22.82
CA VAL A 340 -58.38 0.39 -22.49
C VAL A 340 -59.90 0.14 -22.66
N ALA A 341 -60.72 1.18 -22.77
CA ALA A 341 -62.19 1.10 -22.86
C ALA A 341 -62.71 0.16 -23.96
N PRO A 342 -62.13 0.14 -25.19
CA PRO A 342 -62.60 -0.82 -26.22
C PRO A 342 -62.38 -2.27 -25.83
N ILE A 343 -61.28 -2.56 -25.11
CA ILE A 343 -60.95 -3.92 -24.66
C ILE A 343 -61.87 -4.34 -23.51
N LEU A 344 -62.08 -3.44 -22.55
CA LEU A 344 -62.99 -3.62 -21.41
C LEU A 344 -64.45 -3.89 -21.90
N SER A 345 -64.94 -3.07 -22.82
CA SER A 345 -66.27 -3.24 -23.39
C SER A 345 -66.46 -4.60 -24.10
N ARG A 346 -65.44 -5.05 -24.86
CA ARG A 346 -65.47 -6.34 -25.55
C ARG A 346 -65.55 -7.52 -24.56
N ARG A 347 -64.88 -7.40 -23.42
CA ARG A 347 -64.87 -8.42 -22.36
C ARG A 347 -65.90 -8.18 -21.26
N GLN A 348 -66.78 -7.20 -21.43
CA GLN A 348 -67.81 -6.80 -20.43
C GLN A 348 -67.24 -6.50 -19.06
N MET A 349 -66.01 -6.01 -18.99
CA MET A 349 -65.29 -5.71 -17.73
C MET A 349 -65.49 -4.25 -17.33
N ILE A 350 -65.37 -3.96 -16.03
CA ILE A 350 -65.56 -2.64 -15.46
C ILE A 350 -64.21 -2.19 -14.85
N LEU A 351 -63.73 -0.98 -15.19
CA LEU A 351 -62.62 -0.31 -14.52
C LEU A 351 -63.16 0.73 -13.55
N GLU A 352 -63.08 0.42 -12.25
CA GLU A 352 -63.41 1.37 -11.19
C GLU A 352 -62.18 2.24 -10.93
N MET A 353 -62.34 3.57 -10.96
CA MET A 353 -61.24 4.52 -10.74
C MET A 353 -61.54 5.36 -9.50
N ALA A 354 -60.58 5.43 -8.58
CA ALA A 354 -60.61 6.30 -7.39
C ALA A 354 -59.26 7.04 -7.24
N CYS A 355 -59.28 8.35 -7.44
CA CYS A 355 -58.08 9.16 -7.35
C CYS A 355 -58.37 10.44 -6.57
N SER A 356 -57.55 10.69 -5.55
CA SER A 356 -57.50 11.99 -4.87
C SER A 356 -56.83 13.02 -5.79
N HIS A 357 -56.88 14.31 -5.43
CA HIS A 357 -56.12 15.35 -6.11
C HIS A 357 -54.62 15.19 -5.82
N ILE A 358 -53.92 14.48 -6.66
CA ILE A 358 -52.50 14.13 -6.50
C ILE A 358 -51.76 14.46 -7.80
N ALA A 359 -50.70 15.25 -7.69
CA ALA A 359 -49.75 15.45 -8.79
C ALA A 359 -48.44 14.72 -8.45
N ILE A 360 -47.87 14.08 -9.45
CA ILE A 360 -46.57 13.41 -9.37
C ILE A 360 -45.60 14.00 -10.40
N ASN A 361 -44.33 13.99 -10.09
CA ASN A 361 -43.30 14.39 -11.04
C ASN A 361 -42.81 13.16 -11.80
N CYS A 362 -43.16 13.04 -13.08
CA CYS A 362 -42.82 11.85 -13.87
C CYS A 362 -42.73 12.19 -15.38
N ASP A 363 -42.11 11.29 -16.13
CA ASP A 363 -42.23 11.25 -17.58
C ASP A 363 -43.62 10.70 -17.92
N ARG A 364 -44.46 11.57 -18.50
CA ARG A 364 -45.88 11.31 -18.73
C ARG A 364 -46.12 10.06 -19.57
N GLU A 365 -45.39 9.92 -20.69
CA GLU A 365 -45.60 8.81 -21.63
C GLU A 365 -45.13 7.49 -21.05
N LEU A 366 -43.99 7.48 -20.37
CA LEU A 366 -43.50 6.26 -19.73
C LEU A 366 -44.39 5.84 -18.56
N PHE A 367 -44.88 6.78 -17.76
CA PHE A 367 -45.75 6.45 -16.65
C PHE A 367 -47.15 5.99 -17.13
N LYS A 368 -47.63 6.57 -18.23
CA LYS A 368 -48.84 6.10 -18.92
C LYS A 368 -48.68 4.67 -19.45
N SER A 369 -47.53 4.35 -20.05
CA SER A 369 -47.18 2.99 -20.47
C SER A 369 -47.15 2.00 -19.30
N LEU A 370 -46.57 2.40 -18.14
CA LEU A 370 -46.59 1.61 -16.92
C LEU A 370 -48.03 1.25 -16.49
N LEU A 371 -48.91 2.26 -16.35
CA LEU A 371 -50.32 2.03 -15.95
C LEU A 371 -51.08 1.17 -16.96
N TYR A 372 -50.86 1.42 -18.25
CA TYR A 372 -51.44 0.58 -19.32
C TYR A 372 -51.01 -0.87 -19.19
N ASN A 373 -49.71 -1.15 -19.02
CA ASN A 373 -49.21 -2.52 -18.87
C ASN A 373 -49.77 -3.22 -17.62
N LEU A 374 -49.93 -2.50 -16.49
CA LEU A 374 -50.54 -3.06 -15.27
C LEU A 374 -52.01 -3.44 -15.52
N ILE A 375 -52.77 -2.54 -16.14
CA ILE A 375 -54.19 -2.80 -16.45
C ILE A 375 -54.35 -3.89 -17.48
N ASP A 376 -53.55 -3.94 -18.56
CA ASP A 376 -53.54 -4.99 -19.58
C ASP A 376 -53.26 -6.37 -18.94
N ASN A 377 -52.31 -6.45 -18.03
CA ASN A 377 -52.06 -7.67 -17.27
C ASN A 377 -53.27 -8.09 -16.41
N SER A 378 -53.90 -7.13 -15.75
CA SER A 378 -55.11 -7.38 -14.95
C SER A 378 -56.30 -7.87 -15.81
N ILE A 379 -56.49 -7.27 -17.00
CA ILE A 379 -57.50 -7.73 -17.99
C ILE A 379 -57.23 -9.18 -18.42
N LYS A 380 -55.96 -9.52 -18.71
CA LYS A 380 -55.58 -10.87 -19.13
C LYS A 380 -55.70 -11.92 -18.01
N ALA A 381 -55.46 -11.54 -16.77
CA ALA A 381 -55.58 -12.44 -15.62
C ALA A 381 -57.01 -12.72 -15.20
N SER A 382 -57.95 -11.84 -15.57
CA SER A 382 -59.33 -11.88 -15.09
C SER A 382 -60.29 -12.56 -16.10
N ALA A 383 -61.43 -13.04 -15.61
CA ALA A 383 -62.52 -13.58 -16.43
C ALA A 383 -63.35 -12.42 -17.01
N ASP A 384 -64.07 -12.72 -18.11
CA ASP A 384 -65.03 -11.75 -18.68
C ASP A 384 -66.09 -11.37 -17.64
N GLY A 385 -66.51 -10.11 -17.64
CA GLY A 385 -67.47 -9.57 -16.65
C GLY A 385 -66.86 -9.18 -15.30
N SER A 386 -65.55 -9.39 -15.09
CA SER A 386 -64.84 -9.01 -13.87
C SER A 386 -64.66 -7.51 -13.75
N LYS A 387 -64.30 -7.04 -12.52
CA LYS A 387 -63.89 -5.66 -12.30
C LYS A 387 -62.39 -5.55 -12.06
N ILE A 388 -61.83 -4.37 -12.39
CA ILE A 388 -60.48 -3.94 -12.05
C ILE A 388 -60.60 -2.64 -11.31
N ILE A 389 -59.78 -2.43 -10.24
CA ILE A 389 -59.78 -1.21 -9.45
C ILE A 389 -58.45 -0.51 -9.64
N LEU A 390 -58.46 0.71 -10.16
CA LEU A 390 -57.33 1.63 -10.23
C LEU A 390 -57.49 2.72 -9.17
N LYS A 391 -56.63 2.76 -8.16
CA LYS A 391 -56.75 3.68 -7.02
C LYS A 391 -55.44 4.42 -6.79
N ALA A 392 -55.54 5.71 -6.47
CA ALA A 392 -54.42 6.49 -5.97
C ALA A 392 -54.76 7.22 -4.68
N VAL A 393 -53.94 7.10 -3.67
CA VAL A 393 -54.07 7.78 -2.38
C VAL A 393 -52.76 8.41 -1.97
N ASN A 394 -52.81 9.60 -1.41
CA ASN A 394 -51.62 10.24 -0.81
C ASN A 394 -51.45 9.74 0.62
N ARG A 395 -50.25 9.25 0.95
CA ARG A 395 -49.80 8.93 2.29
C ARG A 395 -48.42 9.50 2.51
N ASP A 396 -48.26 10.42 3.43
CA ASP A 396 -46.97 10.98 3.86
C ASP A 396 -46.11 11.53 2.69
N ASN A 397 -46.71 12.35 1.83
CA ASN A 397 -46.08 12.89 0.61
C ASN A 397 -45.68 11.82 -0.44
N ARG A 398 -46.26 10.61 -0.34
CA ARG A 398 -46.09 9.57 -1.36
C ARG A 398 -47.47 9.20 -1.91
N ALA A 399 -47.56 9.19 -3.23
CA ALA A 399 -48.69 8.61 -3.95
C ALA A 399 -48.57 7.09 -3.92
N ARG A 400 -49.51 6.41 -3.31
CA ARG A 400 -49.72 4.97 -3.46
C ARG A 400 -50.73 4.73 -4.53
N ILE A 401 -50.27 4.31 -5.73
CA ILE A 401 -51.10 3.91 -6.86
C ILE A 401 -51.26 2.42 -6.77
N SER A 402 -52.47 1.88 -6.94
CA SER A 402 -52.74 0.43 -6.92
C SER A 402 -53.63 0.05 -8.07
N VAL A 403 -53.29 -1.07 -8.73
CA VAL A 403 -54.11 -1.76 -9.72
C VAL A 403 -54.47 -3.14 -9.14
N THR A 404 -55.76 -3.36 -8.89
CA THR A 404 -56.26 -4.59 -8.29
C THR A 404 -57.14 -5.34 -9.26
N ASP A 405 -56.86 -6.58 -9.50
CA ASP A 405 -57.70 -7.55 -10.25
C ASP A 405 -58.20 -8.65 -9.32
N PHE A 406 -59.28 -9.31 -9.74
CA PHE A 406 -59.90 -10.45 -9.07
C PHE A 406 -59.77 -11.71 -10.00
N GLY A 407 -58.59 -11.84 -10.61
CA GLY A 407 -58.28 -12.90 -11.53
C GLY A 407 -57.76 -14.17 -10.88
N ILE A 408 -56.97 -14.91 -11.64
CA ILE A 408 -56.41 -16.21 -11.20
C ILE A 408 -55.42 -16.11 -10.04
N GLY A 409 -54.84 -14.92 -9.79
CA GLY A 409 -53.77 -14.73 -8.81
C GLY A 409 -52.54 -15.60 -9.07
N MET A 410 -51.59 -15.53 -8.12
CA MET A 410 -50.29 -16.18 -8.19
C MET A 410 -49.88 -16.76 -6.84
N SER A 411 -49.09 -17.85 -6.86
CA SER A 411 -48.41 -18.32 -5.66
C SER A 411 -47.30 -17.35 -5.22
N SER A 412 -46.86 -17.41 -3.95
CA SER A 412 -45.76 -16.58 -3.43
C SER A 412 -44.46 -16.74 -4.23
N GLU A 413 -44.15 -17.94 -4.73
CA GLU A 413 -42.97 -18.19 -5.58
C GLU A 413 -43.12 -17.54 -6.97
N GLN A 414 -44.31 -17.58 -7.54
CA GLN A 414 -44.61 -16.96 -8.83
C GLN A 414 -44.57 -15.43 -8.73
N ALA A 415 -45.11 -14.85 -7.64
CA ALA A 415 -45.10 -13.42 -7.40
C ALA A 415 -43.69 -12.84 -7.29
N LYS A 416 -42.73 -13.59 -6.75
CA LYS A 416 -41.30 -13.19 -6.71
C LYS A 416 -40.66 -13.16 -8.09
N ARG A 417 -41.12 -13.99 -9.01
CA ARG A 417 -40.49 -14.15 -10.32
C ARG A 417 -41.24 -13.45 -11.46
N VAL A 418 -42.45 -13.00 -11.24
CA VAL A 418 -43.30 -12.41 -12.30
C VAL A 418 -42.76 -11.11 -12.86
N THR A 419 -41.82 -10.50 -12.17
CA THR A 419 -41.07 -9.31 -12.61
C THR A 419 -39.84 -9.67 -13.48
N GLU A 420 -39.44 -10.95 -13.54
CA GLU A 420 -38.37 -11.40 -14.41
C GLU A 420 -38.81 -11.29 -15.89
N PRO A 421 -37.98 -10.78 -16.81
CA PRO A 421 -38.29 -10.72 -18.22
C PRO A 421 -38.62 -12.13 -18.79
N PHE A 422 -39.65 -12.20 -19.63
CA PHE A 422 -40.16 -13.44 -20.26
C PHE A 422 -40.75 -14.47 -19.29
N TYR A 423 -40.90 -14.16 -17.99
CA TYR A 423 -41.57 -15.04 -17.07
C TYR A 423 -43.10 -14.99 -17.27
N MET A 424 -43.73 -16.13 -17.33
CA MET A 424 -45.18 -16.30 -17.49
C MET A 424 -45.68 -17.39 -16.55
N VAL A 425 -46.70 -17.06 -15.73
CA VAL A 425 -47.33 -18.01 -14.80
C VAL A 425 -47.99 -19.18 -15.56
N ASN A 426 -48.61 -18.90 -16.70
CA ASN A 426 -49.23 -19.91 -17.56
C ASN A 426 -48.88 -19.65 -19.04
N LYS A 427 -47.85 -20.35 -19.55
CA LYS A 427 -47.35 -20.19 -20.93
C LYS A 427 -48.39 -20.42 -22.01
N SER A 428 -49.30 -21.37 -21.83
CA SER A 428 -50.28 -21.71 -22.85
C SER A 428 -51.41 -20.68 -23.01
N ARG A 429 -51.89 -20.14 -21.90
CA ARG A 429 -52.93 -19.09 -21.89
C ARG A 429 -52.38 -17.74 -22.34
N SER A 430 -51.22 -17.35 -21.78
CA SER A 430 -50.57 -16.08 -22.09
C SER A 430 -50.15 -15.97 -23.55
N ARG A 431 -49.77 -17.11 -24.20
CA ARG A 431 -49.48 -17.14 -25.64
C ARG A 431 -50.72 -16.89 -26.51
N LYS A 432 -51.87 -17.40 -26.13
CA LYS A 432 -53.13 -17.14 -26.85
C LYS A 432 -53.60 -15.68 -26.72
N GLU A 433 -53.25 -15.00 -25.62
CA GLU A 433 -53.63 -13.63 -25.35
C GLU A 433 -52.52 -12.63 -25.76
N GLY A 434 -51.47 -13.05 -26.50
CA GLY A 434 -50.41 -12.21 -27.05
C GLY A 434 -49.42 -11.69 -26.03
N GLY A 435 -49.31 -12.32 -24.85
CA GLY A 435 -48.34 -11.92 -23.80
C GLY A 435 -46.96 -12.46 -24.08
N ALA A 436 -45.93 -11.59 -24.04
CA ALA A 436 -44.52 -11.97 -24.16
C ALA A 436 -43.78 -12.07 -22.82
N GLY A 437 -44.47 -11.85 -21.70
CA GLY A 437 -43.86 -11.85 -20.37
C GLY A 437 -42.88 -10.64 -20.12
N LEU A 438 -43.05 -9.56 -20.89
CA LEU A 438 -42.21 -8.35 -20.78
C LEU A 438 -42.92 -7.18 -20.09
N GLY A 439 -44.27 -7.21 -19.95
CA GLY A 439 -45.06 -6.07 -19.46
C GLY A 439 -44.69 -5.67 -18.03
N LEU A 440 -44.56 -6.64 -17.13
CA LEU A 440 -44.28 -6.34 -15.71
C LEU A 440 -42.82 -6.00 -15.46
N SER A 441 -41.89 -6.59 -16.20
CA SER A 441 -40.48 -6.21 -16.17
C SER A 441 -40.25 -4.76 -16.67
N LEU A 442 -41.01 -4.34 -17.69
CA LEU A 442 -41.05 -2.96 -18.16
C LEU A 442 -41.59 -2.03 -17.08
N CYS A 443 -42.67 -2.42 -16.38
CA CYS A 443 -43.21 -1.64 -15.26
C CYS A 443 -42.19 -1.44 -14.14
N VAL A 444 -41.40 -2.48 -13.80
CA VAL A 444 -40.31 -2.35 -12.80
C VAL A 444 -39.24 -1.39 -13.26
N GLU A 445 -38.82 -1.45 -14.54
CA GLU A 445 -37.80 -0.55 -15.07
C GLU A 445 -38.26 0.91 -15.09
N VAL A 446 -39.50 1.14 -15.55
CA VAL A 446 -40.10 2.49 -15.51
C VAL A 446 -40.21 3.00 -14.08
N ALA A 447 -40.71 2.20 -13.15
CA ALA A 447 -40.80 2.58 -11.73
C ALA A 447 -39.44 2.95 -11.16
N LYS A 448 -38.41 2.13 -11.39
CA LYS A 448 -37.05 2.34 -10.92
C LYS A 448 -36.45 3.65 -11.46
N ARG A 449 -36.65 3.98 -12.71
CA ARG A 449 -36.20 5.24 -13.32
C ARG A 449 -36.87 6.49 -12.70
N HIS A 450 -38.10 6.34 -12.23
CA HIS A 450 -38.84 7.39 -11.53
C HIS A 450 -38.62 7.41 -10.02
N ASN A 451 -37.62 6.67 -9.50
CA ASN A 451 -37.38 6.47 -8.06
C ASN A 451 -38.62 5.95 -7.33
N ALA A 452 -39.51 5.26 -8.05
CA ALA A 452 -40.70 4.62 -7.50
C ALA A 452 -40.40 3.17 -7.11
N VAL A 453 -41.15 2.68 -6.13
CA VAL A 453 -41.09 1.29 -5.68
C VAL A 453 -42.34 0.56 -6.17
N LEU A 454 -42.15 -0.63 -6.80
CA LEU A 454 -43.22 -1.48 -7.25
C LEU A 454 -43.29 -2.71 -6.35
N GLU A 455 -44.49 -2.96 -5.76
CA GLU A 455 -44.76 -4.13 -4.91
C GLU A 455 -45.96 -4.91 -5.45
N ILE A 456 -45.94 -6.24 -5.24
CA ILE A 456 -46.99 -7.15 -5.75
C ILE A 456 -47.51 -7.97 -4.59
N GLU A 457 -48.80 -7.89 -4.36
CA GLU A 457 -49.54 -8.78 -3.48
C GLU A 457 -50.47 -9.67 -4.30
N SER A 458 -50.30 -10.96 -4.19
CA SER A 458 -51.15 -11.91 -4.95
C SER A 458 -51.43 -13.19 -4.16
N GLU A 459 -52.63 -13.69 -4.30
CA GLU A 459 -53.05 -14.98 -3.74
C GLU A 459 -53.78 -15.78 -4.84
N GLN A 460 -53.38 -17.05 -5.02
CA GLN A 460 -53.94 -17.91 -6.05
C GLN A 460 -55.47 -18.07 -5.87
N GLY A 461 -56.22 -17.77 -6.92
CA GLY A 461 -57.68 -17.80 -6.91
C GLY A 461 -58.38 -16.57 -6.34
N LYS A 462 -57.66 -15.59 -5.80
CA LYS A 462 -58.25 -14.34 -5.25
C LYS A 462 -57.92 -13.10 -6.08
N GLY A 463 -56.87 -13.14 -6.88
CA GLY A 463 -56.43 -12.02 -7.70
C GLY A 463 -55.08 -11.44 -7.33
N THR A 464 -54.73 -10.28 -7.92
CA THR A 464 -53.47 -9.60 -7.73
C THR A 464 -53.68 -8.12 -7.52
N THR A 465 -52.90 -7.54 -6.61
CA THR A 465 -52.76 -6.07 -6.46
C THR A 465 -51.31 -5.69 -6.70
N VAL A 466 -51.09 -4.79 -7.62
CA VAL A 466 -49.76 -4.18 -7.85
C VAL A 466 -49.79 -2.78 -7.31
N PHE A 467 -48.86 -2.45 -6.43
CA PHE A 467 -48.66 -1.13 -5.84
C PHE A 467 -47.49 -0.44 -6.49
N VAL A 468 -47.61 0.88 -6.74
CA VAL A 468 -46.52 1.76 -7.16
C VAL A 468 -46.49 2.92 -6.20
N TYR A 469 -45.35 3.09 -5.51
CA TYR A 469 -45.09 4.17 -4.55
C TYR A 469 -44.17 5.19 -5.21
N ILE A 470 -44.63 6.43 -5.35
CA ILE A 470 -43.85 7.52 -5.93
C ILE A 470 -44.04 8.80 -5.10
N ASP A 471 -43.02 9.63 -5.03
CA ASP A 471 -43.11 10.91 -4.33
C ASP A 471 -44.13 11.82 -5.03
N CYS A 472 -44.98 12.51 -4.26
CA CYS A 472 -46.05 13.33 -4.81
C CYS A 472 -46.15 14.68 -4.06
N HIS A 473 -46.76 15.63 -4.75
CA HIS A 473 -47.18 16.91 -4.16
C HIS A 473 -48.71 16.98 -4.12
N ALA A 474 -49.26 17.55 -3.04
CA ALA A 474 -50.66 17.87 -3.04
C ALA A 474 -50.90 19.03 -4.01
N GLU A 475 -51.76 18.82 -4.98
CA GLU A 475 -52.21 19.94 -5.84
C GLU A 475 -53.00 20.91 -4.96
N MET A 476 -52.59 22.20 -4.88
CA MET A 476 -53.44 23.23 -4.32
C MET A 476 -54.63 23.40 -5.25
N VAL A 477 -55.80 23.06 -4.77
CA VAL A 477 -57.06 23.37 -5.48
C VAL A 477 -57.17 24.88 -5.40
N GLU A 478 -56.94 25.57 -6.52
CA GLU A 478 -57.48 26.92 -6.71
C GLU A 478 -58.99 26.80 -6.57
N SER A 479 -59.54 27.27 -5.46
CA SER A 479 -60.98 27.45 -5.29
C SER A 479 -61.43 28.47 -6.32
N GLU A 480 -62.02 28.01 -7.42
CA GLU A 480 -62.95 28.83 -8.16
C GLU A 480 -64.09 29.16 -7.19
N GLU A 481 -64.01 30.32 -6.53
CA GLU A 481 -65.14 30.95 -5.91
C GLU A 481 -66.10 31.30 -7.06
N ASP A 482 -67.22 30.55 -7.14
CA ASP A 482 -68.40 30.94 -7.89
C ASP A 482 -68.89 32.28 -7.34
N GLU A 483 -68.50 33.38 -7.98
CA GLU A 483 -69.27 34.61 -7.89
C GLU A 483 -70.61 34.38 -8.57
N ILE A 484 -71.61 34.02 -7.78
CA ILE A 484 -73.01 34.19 -8.13
C ILE A 484 -73.36 35.60 -7.79
N GLY A 485 -73.42 36.46 -8.83
CA GLY A 485 -74.04 37.75 -8.88
C GLY A 485 -75.28 37.72 -9.82
#